data_d939051868ef04b3d720f6f52357cc87
#
_entry.id   d939051868ef04b3d720f6f52357cc87
#
_cell.length_a   1.000
_cell.length_b   1.000
_cell.length_c   1.000
_cell.angle_alpha   90.00
_cell.angle_beta   90.00
_cell.angle_gamma   90.00
#
_symmetry.space_group_name_H-M   'P 1'
#
loop_
_entity.id
_entity.type
_entity.pdbx_description
1 polymer ?
#
loop_
_entity_poly.entity_id
_entity_poly.type
_entity_poly.pdbx_seq_one_letter_code
_entity_poly.pdbx_strand_id
1 'polypeptide(L)'
;MPVKPVSSLSNSNSNSDTLLTIGDSVFDLAHHTPMMVQYLTMKANYPQALLLYRMGDFYELFFDDAKRAAQILDITLTRRGNDKAGNNIAMAGVPFHAADSYMARLIAAGETVVVCEQIDESANHNTPVLADKQKKNAATTPASGIMRREVVKTLTAGTITDDALISAGSTPTVVAIDIQADFVEPSKTKSSKQPLQAAISQLDLAAGTLTTQTLTVERLADHDAASAQLQTQMLTVLARFAPSEAIISEGVDEQWLAWLRSELDCSIIEVAANDFHPDHAGATLCEQFQVQRLDGLGISGAPLAQTSCAALIHYARQTQQRQIPQVNQLIIEHSDDYLIIDGGSQQNLELFTPVSSNGTSLISVLNQCQTPM
;
A
#
# COMPACT_ATOMS: atom_id res chain seq x y z
N MET A 1 -5.15 -1.16 -12.77
CA MET A 1 -5.79 -2.27 -13.52
C MET A 1 -5.77 -3.48 -12.61
N PRO A 2 -6.85 -4.23 -12.46
CA PRO A 2 -6.68 -5.57 -11.95
C PRO A 2 -5.72 -6.23 -12.93
N VAL A 3 -4.59 -6.71 -12.42
CA VAL A 3 -3.69 -7.56 -13.17
C VAL A 3 -4.58 -8.68 -13.71
N LYS A 4 -4.78 -8.72 -15.01
CA LYS A 4 -5.54 -9.81 -15.66
C LYS A 4 -4.91 -11.09 -15.16
N PRO A 5 -5.69 -12.04 -14.61
CA PRO A 5 -5.15 -13.36 -14.36
C PRO A 5 -4.60 -13.83 -15.72
N VAL A 6 -3.38 -14.32 -15.72
CA VAL A 6 -2.76 -14.93 -16.91
C VAL A 6 -3.73 -16.00 -17.37
N SER A 7 -4.54 -15.64 -18.35
CA SER A 7 -5.55 -16.52 -18.91
C SER A 7 -4.86 -17.52 -19.82
N SER A 8 -5.09 -18.78 -19.50
CA SER A 8 -5.02 -19.94 -20.40
C SER A 8 -3.76 -20.05 -21.25
N LEU A 9 -2.85 -20.87 -20.78
CA LEU A 9 -1.87 -21.59 -21.62
C LEU A 9 -2.62 -22.29 -22.75
N SER A 10 -2.67 -21.67 -23.91
CA SER A 10 -3.01 -22.34 -25.15
C SER A 10 -1.75 -23.06 -25.62
N ASN A 11 -1.85 -24.39 -25.83
CA ASN A 11 -0.81 -25.22 -26.39
C ASN A 11 -0.38 -24.69 -27.76
N SER A 12 0.72 -23.96 -27.78
CA SER A 12 1.52 -23.70 -28.97
C SER A 12 3.00 -23.87 -28.59
N ASN A 13 3.65 -24.82 -29.24
CA ASN A 13 5.07 -25.13 -29.11
C ASN A 13 5.93 -23.88 -29.35
N SER A 14 6.40 -23.24 -28.26
CA SER A 14 7.54 -22.33 -28.31
C SER A 14 8.15 -22.20 -26.91
N ASN A 15 9.48 -22.18 -26.83
CA ASN A 15 10.31 -22.08 -25.60
C ASN A 15 10.10 -20.80 -24.76
N SER A 16 9.10 -19.98 -25.07
CA SER A 16 8.80 -18.73 -24.37
C SER A 16 7.81 -18.85 -23.21
N ASP A 17 7.08 -19.99 -23.11
CA ASP A 17 5.99 -20.15 -22.13
C ASP A 17 6.48 -20.57 -20.72
N THR A 18 7.78 -20.79 -20.52
CA THR A 18 8.37 -21.20 -19.24
C THR A 18 9.05 -20.07 -18.48
N LEU A 19 9.25 -18.91 -19.09
CA LEU A 19 9.93 -17.80 -18.48
C LEU A 19 8.96 -16.89 -17.70
N LEU A 20 9.28 -16.64 -16.44
CA LEU A 20 8.53 -15.73 -15.56
C LEU A 20 9.44 -14.61 -15.10
N THR A 21 9.03 -13.36 -15.34
CA THR A 21 9.76 -12.17 -14.86
C THR A 21 9.15 -11.68 -13.55
N ILE A 22 9.99 -11.47 -12.54
CA ILE A 22 9.62 -10.94 -11.24
C ILE A 22 10.61 -9.82 -10.90
N GLY A 23 10.16 -8.56 -10.91
CA GLY A 23 11.05 -7.41 -10.83
C GLY A 23 12.12 -7.49 -11.94
N ASP A 24 13.38 -7.37 -11.57
CA ASP A 24 14.52 -7.44 -12.49
C ASP A 24 15.01 -8.88 -12.79
N SER A 25 14.40 -9.88 -12.14
CA SER A 25 14.83 -11.28 -12.24
C SER A 25 13.95 -12.09 -13.17
N VAL A 26 14.58 -12.95 -13.99
CA VAL A 26 13.89 -13.88 -14.90
C VAL A 26 14.10 -15.31 -14.42
N PHE A 27 13.00 -16.04 -14.24
CA PHE A 27 12.99 -17.42 -13.76
C PHE A 27 12.49 -18.35 -14.87
N ASP A 28 13.22 -19.44 -15.13
CA ASP A 28 12.73 -20.52 -15.98
C ASP A 28 11.99 -21.56 -15.12
N LEU A 29 10.67 -21.55 -15.19
CA LEU A 29 9.80 -22.42 -14.41
C LEU A 29 10.08 -23.91 -14.64
N ALA A 30 10.60 -24.29 -15.83
CA ALA A 30 10.95 -25.67 -16.15
C ALA A 30 12.09 -26.22 -15.25
N HIS A 31 12.91 -25.35 -14.71
CA HIS A 31 14.03 -25.70 -13.82
C HIS A 31 13.61 -25.83 -12.37
N HIS A 32 12.37 -25.49 -12.01
CA HIS A 32 11.90 -25.52 -10.63
C HIS A 32 11.00 -26.72 -10.31
N THR A 33 10.89 -27.05 -9.03
CA THR A 33 9.91 -28.03 -8.54
C THR A 33 8.51 -27.45 -8.62
N PRO A 34 7.46 -28.28 -8.70
CA PRO A 34 6.07 -27.79 -8.77
C PRO A 34 5.68 -26.85 -7.63
N MET A 35 6.19 -27.09 -6.40
CA MET A 35 5.97 -26.20 -5.26
C MET A 35 6.65 -24.84 -5.49
N MET A 36 7.87 -24.82 -6.03
CA MET A 36 8.59 -23.59 -6.31
C MET A 36 7.97 -22.81 -7.47
N VAL A 37 7.39 -23.52 -8.45
CA VAL A 37 6.57 -22.90 -9.52
C VAL A 37 5.35 -22.21 -8.91
N GLN A 38 4.64 -22.85 -7.95
CA GLN A 38 3.53 -22.24 -7.24
C GLN A 38 3.97 -20.98 -6.49
N TYR A 39 5.10 -21.03 -5.77
CA TYR A 39 5.68 -19.87 -5.07
C TYR A 39 5.98 -18.72 -6.05
N LEU A 40 6.73 -18.99 -7.12
CA LEU A 40 7.13 -17.97 -8.10
C LEU A 40 5.92 -17.34 -8.80
N THR A 41 4.89 -18.15 -9.11
CA THR A 41 3.65 -17.65 -9.70
C THR A 41 2.90 -16.68 -8.76
N MET A 42 2.88 -16.97 -7.46
CA MET A 42 2.33 -16.06 -6.46
C MET A 42 3.19 -14.81 -6.32
N LYS A 43 4.50 -14.97 -6.24
CA LYS A 43 5.46 -13.88 -6.11
C LYS A 43 5.39 -12.89 -7.28
N ALA A 44 5.09 -13.35 -8.48
CA ALA A 44 4.92 -12.49 -9.66
C ALA A 44 3.79 -11.47 -9.51
N ASN A 45 2.76 -11.77 -8.69
CA ASN A 45 1.69 -10.82 -8.40
C ASN A 45 2.07 -9.78 -7.33
N TYR A 46 3.17 -10.03 -6.59
CA TYR A 46 3.66 -9.18 -5.50
C TYR A 46 5.18 -9.01 -5.58
N PRO A 47 5.71 -8.46 -6.68
CA PRO A 47 7.14 -8.49 -6.98
C PRO A 47 8.00 -7.78 -5.91
N GLN A 48 7.49 -6.71 -5.31
CA GLN A 48 8.22 -5.92 -4.32
C GLN A 48 8.00 -6.37 -2.86
N ALA A 49 6.91 -7.11 -2.59
CA ALA A 49 6.57 -7.53 -1.24
C ALA A 49 7.30 -8.81 -0.81
N LEU A 50 7.57 -8.97 0.48
CA LEU A 50 8.13 -10.20 1.05
C LEU A 50 7.02 -11.25 1.17
N LEU A 51 7.14 -12.37 0.45
CA LEU A 51 6.14 -13.44 0.45
C LEU A 51 6.45 -14.48 1.53
N LEU A 52 5.72 -14.45 2.64
CA LEU A 52 5.75 -15.46 3.68
C LEU A 52 4.89 -16.66 3.28
N TYR A 53 5.54 -17.75 2.90
CA TYR A 53 4.91 -18.92 2.33
C TYR A 53 4.80 -20.04 3.35
N ARG A 54 3.59 -20.44 3.74
CA ARG A 54 3.36 -21.47 4.76
C ARG A 54 3.89 -22.83 4.36
N MET A 55 4.77 -23.39 5.20
CA MET A 55 5.37 -24.70 5.04
C MET A 55 5.38 -25.44 6.37
N GLY A 56 4.29 -26.18 6.67
CA GLY A 56 4.12 -26.86 7.96
C GLY A 56 4.11 -25.84 9.12
N ASP A 57 5.06 -25.96 10.06
CA ASP A 57 5.18 -25.08 11.23
C ASP A 57 6.00 -23.80 10.99
N PHE A 58 6.36 -23.51 9.74
CA PHE A 58 7.15 -22.35 9.37
C PHE A 58 6.47 -21.52 8.28
N TYR A 59 6.78 -20.22 8.25
CA TYR A 59 6.72 -19.41 7.05
C TYR A 59 8.10 -19.35 6.45
N GLU A 60 8.22 -19.74 5.20
CA GLU A 60 9.48 -19.73 4.45
C GLU A 60 9.46 -18.63 3.40
N LEU A 61 10.59 -17.97 3.23
CA LEU A 61 10.86 -17.02 2.16
C LEU A 61 11.98 -17.59 1.29
N PHE A 62 11.95 -17.27 -0.01
CA PHE A 62 12.92 -17.80 -0.97
C PHE A 62 13.57 -16.69 -1.80
N PHE A 63 14.67 -17.02 -2.45
CA PHE A 63 15.44 -16.14 -3.33
C PHE A 63 15.83 -14.81 -2.65
N ASP A 64 15.53 -13.69 -3.28
CA ASP A 64 15.89 -12.37 -2.77
C ASP A 64 15.06 -11.97 -1.55
N ASP A 65 13.81 -12.43 -1.45
CA ASP A 65 13.00 -12.23 -0.24
C ASP A 65 13.68 -12.85 0.99
N ALA A 66 14.26 -14.05 0.83
CA ALA A 66 14.99 -14.70 1.93
C ALA A 66 16.21 -13.91 2.36
N LYS A 67 16.98 -13.36 1.42
CA LYS A 67 18.17 -12.56 1.70
C LYS A 67 17.78 -11.27 2.43
N ARG A 68 16.77 -10.57 1.92
CA ARG A 68 16.27 -9.31 2.47
C ARG A 68 15.68 -9.51 3.87
N ALA A 69 14.81 -10.50 4.04
CA ALA A 69 14.24 -10.83 5.36
C ALA A 69 15.33 -11.28 6.36
N ALA A 70 16.31 -12.10 5.96
CA ALA A 70 17.39 -12.55 6.83
C ALA A 70 18.21 -11.37 7.34
N GLN A 71 18.47 -10.37 6.50
CA GLN A 71 19.21 -9.16 6.87
C GLN A 71 18.43 -8.29 7.86
N ILE A 72 17.13 -8.06 7.63
CA ILE A 72 16.30 -7.21 8.49
C ILE A 72 16.03 -7.87 9.85
N LEU A 73 15.75 -9.17 9.82
CA LEU A 73 15.36 -9.93 11.00
C LEU A 73 16.56 -10.46 11.81
N ASP A 74 17.78 -10.37 11.26
CA ASP A 74 18.99 -10.99 11.83
C ASP A 74 18.79 -12.50 12.08
N ILE A 75 18.28 -13.20 11.05
CA ILE A 75 18.08 -14.65 11.09
C ILE A 75 18.99 -15.36 10.09
N THR A 76 19.20 -16.64 10.31
CA THR A 76 20.12 -17.43 9.46
C THR A 76 19.55 -17.62 8.06
N LEU A 77 20.31 -17.16 7.05
CA LEU A 77 20.07 -17.50 5.66
C LEU A 77 20.52 -18.94 5.39
N THR A 78 19.62 -19.77 4.94
CA THR A 78 19.85 -21.19 4.63
C THR A 78 19.65 -21.47 3.13
N ARG A 79 19.62 -22.75 2.75
CA ARG A 79 19.43 -23.19 1.35
C ARG A 79 18.37 -24.29 1.31
N ARG A 80 17.48 -24.22 0.33
CA ARG A 80 16.49 -25.28 0.03
C ARG A 80 16.96 -26.17 -1.14
N GLY A 81 18.21 -26.58 -1.14
CA GLY A 81 18.77 -27.34 -2.26
C GLY A 81 19.05 -26.49 -3.48
N ASN A 82 19.05 -27.13 -4.66
CA ASN A 82 19.35 -26.48 -5.92
C ASN A 82 18.15 -26.61 -6.87
N ASP A 83 18.04 -25.69 -7.80
CA ASP A 83 17.19 -25.88 -8.97
C ASP A 83 17.77 -26.97 -9.90
N LYS A 84 17.05 -27.33 -10.97
CA LYS A 84 17.51 -28.33 -11.93
C LYS A 84 18.72 -27.86 -12.76
N ALA A 85 19.00 -26.56 -12.77
CA ALA A 85 20.18 -25.98 -13.42
C ALA A 85 21.41 -25.96 -12.49
N GLY A 86 21.25 -26.37 -11.22
CA GLY A 86 22.33 -26.44 -10.23
C GLY A 86 22.51 -25.19 -9.40
N ASN A 87 21.65 -24.15 -9.54
CA ASN A 87 21.74 -22.94 -8.76
C ASN A 87 21.14 -23.14 -7.36
N ASN A 88 21.81 -22.61 -6.34
CA ASN A 88 21.33 -22.66 -4.96
C ASN A 88 20.07 -21.80 -4.79
N ILE A 89 19.03 -22.33 -4.14
CA ILE A 89 17.84 -21.59 -3.75
C ILE A 89 18.05 -21.07 -2.32
N ALA A 90 18.25 -19.77 -2.17
CA ALA A 90 18.33 -19.12 -0.87
C ALA A 90 16.98 -19.26 -0.15
N MET A 91 17.01 -19.51 1.16
CA MET A 91 15.83 -19.70 2.01
C MET A 91 16.09 -19.10 3.38
N ALA A 92 15.07 -18.44 3.92
CA ALA A 92 14.94 -18.06 5.32
C ALA A 92 13.57 -18.51 5.83
N GLY A 93 13.46 -18.78 7.12
CA GLY A 93 12.21 -19.24 7.70
C GLY A 93 12.01 -18.73 9.12
N VAL A 94 10.76 -18.43 9.45
CA VAL A 94 10.33 -18.04 10.79
C VAL A 94 9.25 -19.00 11.30
N PRO A 95 9.29 -19.38 12.59
CA PRO A 95 8.29 -20.27 13.16
C PRO A 95 6.90 -19.63 13.12
N PHE A 96 5.89 -20.40 12.75
CA PHE A 96 4.51 -19.91 12.66
C PHE A 96 4.01 -19.29 13.97
N HIS A 97 4.27 -19.92 15.10
CA HIS A 97 3.81 -19.45 16.41
C HIS A 97 4.48 -18.13 16.88
N ALA A 98 5.56 -17.74 16.24
CA ALA A 98 6.27 -16.48 16.53
C ALA A 98 6.19 -15.48 15.37
N ALA A 99 5.45 -15.80 14.32
CA ALA A 99 5.45 -15.06 13.07
C ALA A 99 5.05 -13.58 13.24
N ASP A 100 4.11 -13.27 14.14
CA ASP A 100 3.63 -11.91 14.37
C ASP A 100 4.77 -10.96 14.77
N SER A 101 5.66 -11.39 15.66
CA SER A 101 6.80 -10.58 16.08
C SER A 101 7.80 -10.33 14.95
N TYR A 102 7.97 -11.29 14.04
CA TYR A 102 8.81 -11.13 12.85
C TYR A 102 8.14 -10.24 11.80
N MET A 103 6.84 -10.42 11.56
CA MET A 103 6.07 -9.56 10.65
C MET A 103 6.08 -8.12 11.12
N ALA A 104 5.88 -7.85 12.43
CA ALA A 104 5.97 -6.51 13.00
C ALA A 104 7.33 -5.84 12.73
N ARG A 105 8.43 -6.59 12.85
CA ARG A 105 9.79 -6.07 12.57
C ARG A 105 9.99 -5.77 11.08
N LEU A 106 9.49 -6.63 10.18
CA LEU A 106 9.55 -6.38 8.73
C LEU A 106 8.77 -5.13 8.35
N ILE A 107 7.57 -4.98 8.89
CA ILE A 107 6.71 -3.82 8.64
C ILE A 107 7.34 -2.54 9.21
N ALA A 108 7.91 -2.59 10.41
CA ALA A 108 8.62 -1.46 11.01
C ALA A 108 9.87 -1.05 10.19
N ALA A 109 10.44 -1.97 9.41
CA ALA A 109 11.51 -1.69 8.46
C ALA A 109 11.01 -1.15 7.10
N GLY A 110 9.69 -0.88 6.96
CA GLY A 110 9.08 -0.35 5.74
C GLY A 110 8.74 -1.41 4.68
N GLU A 111 8.76 -2.71 5.06
CA GLU A 111 8.47 -3.79 4.13
C GLU A 111 6.98 -4.08 4.01
N THR A 112 6.52 -4.35 2.81
CA THR A 112 5.22 -4.99 2.58
C THR A 112 5.35 -6.50 2.75
N VAL A 113 4.48 -7.11 3.55
CA VAL A 113 4.49 -8.54 3.83
C VAL A 113 3.22 -9.19 3.32
N VAL A 114 3.36 -10.20 2.46
CA VAL A 114 2.25 -11.00 1.93
C VAL A 114 2.27 -12.36 2.60
N VAL A 115 1.17 -12.71 3.25
CA VAL A 115 1.01 -13.99 3.96
C VAL A 115 0.24 -14.97 3.10
N CYS A 116 0.84 -16.12 2.86
CA CYS A 116 0.28 -17.20 2.07
C CYS A 116 0.05 -18.43 2.94
N GLU A 117 -1.21 -18.86 3.05
CA GLU A 117 -1.64 -20.03 3.86
C GLU A 117 -1.96 -21.25 3.02
N GLN A 118 -1.86 -22.41 3.66
CA GLN A 118 -2.34 -23.66 3.10
C GLN A 118 -3.86 -23.73 3.22
N ILE A 119 -4.53 -24.06 2.12
CA ILE A 119 -5.98 -24.23 2.09
C ILE A 119 -6.30 -25.72 2.15
N ASP A 120 -6.94 -26.14 3.23
CA ASP A 120 -7.49 -27.49 3.35
C ASP A 120 -8.79 -27.58 2.56
N GLU A 121 -8.80 -28.34 1.47
CA GLU A 121 -10.00 -28.59 0.67
C GLU A 121 -11.11 -29.35 1.45
N SER A 122 -10.78 -29.92 2.60
CA SER A 122 -11.73 -30.61 3.48
C SER A 122 -12.52 -29.69 4.41
N ALA A 123 -12.16 -28.43 4.53
CA ALA A 123 -12.82 -27.43 5.39
C ALA A 123 -13.82 -26.55 4.61
N ASN A 124 -14.58 -27.14 3.69
CA ASN A 124 -15.74 -26.47 3.09
C ASN A 124 -16.86 -26.42 4.11
N HIS A 125 -17.06 -25.27 4.79
CA HIS A 125 -18.40 -24.75 5.11
C HIS A 125 -18.32 -23.38 5.79
N ASN A 126 -19.05 -22.42 5.16
CA ASN A 126 -19.50 -21.13 5.69
C ASN A 126 -18.62 -19.89 5.48
N THR A 127 -18.50 -19.50 4.22
CA THR A 127 -18.52 -18.07 3.87
C THR A 127 -19.58 -17.86 2.79
N PRO A 128 -20.51 -16.91 2.88
CA PRO A 128 -21.49 -16.66 1.83
C PRO A 128 -20.81 -15.98 0.64
N VAL A 129 -20.48 -16.77 -0.34
CA VAL A 129 -20.10 -16.30 -1.66
C VAL A 129 -21.37 -15.81 -2.34
N LEU A 130 -21.48 -14.53 -2.61
CA LEU A 130 -22.46 -13.99 -3.54
C LEU A 130 -22.28 -14.68 -4.90
N ALA A 131 -23.22 -15.54 -5.21
CA ALA A 131 -23.22 -16.37 -6.39
C ALA A 131 -23.44 -15.51 -7.64
N ASP A 132 -22.41 -15.40 -8.46
CA ASP A 132 -22.60 -15.17 -9.87
C ASP A 132 -22.56 -16.53 -10.60
N LYS A 133 -23.77 -16.95 -11.01
CA LYS A 133 -23.97 -18.18 -11.77
C LYS A 133 -23.61 -17.91 -13.23
N GLN A 134 -22.38 -18.25 -13.63
CA GLN A 134 -22.10 -18.72 -14.99
C GLN A 134 -20.62 -19.08 -15.14
N LYS A 135 -20.27 -20.36 -15.02
CA LYS A 135 -19.53 -21.20 -15.94
C LYS A 135 -19.07 -22.48 -15.26
N LYS A 136 -19.90 -23.49 -15.39
CA LYS A 136 -19.40 -24.87 -15.34
C LYS A 136 -18.59 -25.08 -16.62
N ASN A 137 -17.27 -25.26 -16.45
CA ASN A 137 -16.44 -26.20 -17.21
C ASN A 137 -14.96 -25.94 -16.91
N ALA A 138 -14.40 -26.89 -16.27
CA ALA A 138 -13.02 -27.35 -16.21
C ALA A 138 -12.64 -27.69 -14.77
N ALA A 139 -13.07 -28.86 -14.33
CA ALA A 139 -12.41 -29.56 -13.25
C ALA A 139 -11.01 -29.96 -13.74
N THR A 140 -10.02 -29.13 -13.47
CA THR A 140 -8.62 -29.55 -13.50
C THR A 140 -8.26 -30.00 -12.10
N THR A 141 -8.41 -31.29 -11.86
CA THR A 141 -7.79 -32.00 -10.74
C THR A 141 -6.30 -31.71 -10.79
N PRO A 142 -5.65 -31.13 -9.75
CA PRO A 142 -4.21 -30.97 -9.75
C PRO A 142 -3.56 -32.35 -9.74
N ALA A 143 -2.86 -32.69 -10.81
CA ALA A 143 -2.16 -33.95 -11.00
C ALA A 143 -0.82 -33.98 -10.25
N SER A 144 -0.78 -33.54 -9.00
CA SER A 144 0.33 -33.78 -8.07
C SER A 144 -0.14 -33.39 -6.66
N GLY A 145 0.17 -34.20 -5.64
CA GLY A 145 -0.25 -34.01 -4.27
C GLY A 145 0.36 -32.78 -3.55
N ILE A 146 0.36 -31.63 -4.25
CA ILE A 146 0.80 -30.35 -3.71
C ILE A 146 -0.41 -29.66 -3.09
N MET A 147 -0.31 -29.33 -1.82
CA MET A 147 -1.34 -28.56 -1.11
C MET A 147 -1.52 -27.20 -1.78
N ARG A 148 -2.77 -26.84 -2.02
CA ARG A 148 -3.15 -25.52 -2.54
C ARG A 148 -2.83 -24.46 -1.49
N ARG A 149 -2.32 -23.32 -1.95
CA ARG A 149 -2.02 -22.17 -1.11
C ARG A 149 -2.59 -20.92 -1.73
N GLU A 150 -3.04 -20.02 -0.88
CA GLU A 150 -3.61 -18.73 -1.30
C GLU A 150 -3.06 -17.61 -0.42
N VAL A 151 -2.98 -16.42 -1.00
CA VAL A 151 -2.69 -15.20 -0.25
C VAL A 151 -3.92 -14.85 0.59
N VAL A 152 -3.75 -14.79 1.90
CA VAL A 152 -4.82 -14.50 2.86
C VAL A 152 -4.75 -13.09 3.42
N LYS A 153 -3.58 -12.46 3.40
CA LYS A 153 -3.37 -11.15 4.01
C LYS A 153 -2.17 -10.46 3.35
N THR A 154 -2.30 -9.17 3.12
CA THR A 154 -1.19 -8.28 2.78
C THR A 154 -1.08 -7.25 3.91
N LEU A 155 0.10 -7.14 4.50
CA LEU A 155 0.40 -6.27 5.63
C LEU A 155 1.31 -5.14 5.17
N THR A 156 0.89 -3.91 5.39
CA THR A 156 1.66 -2.71 5.11
C THR A 156 1.65 -1.80 6.33
N ALA A 157 2.59 -0.87 6.43
CA ALA A 157 2.71 0.01 7.59
C ALA A 157 1.44 0.83 7.87
N GLY A 158 0.70 1.21 6.81
CA GLY A 158 -0.49 2.05 6.91
C GLY A 158 -1.82 1.28 7.01
N THR A 159 -1.85 -0.03 6.69
CA THR A 159 -3.10 -0.80 6.65
C THR A 159 -3.20 -1.90 7.70
N ILE A 160 -2.30 -1.94 8.66
CA ILE A 160 -2.35 -2.88 9.79
C ILE A 160 -3.53 -2.52 10.69
N THR A 161 -4.29 -3.55 11.08
CA THR A 161 -5.38 -3.45 12.07
C THR A 161 -5.24 -4.45 13.22
N ASP A 162 -4.12 -5.17 13.25
CA ASP A 162 -3.85 -6.18 14.27
C ASP A 162 -2.98 -5.59 15.36
N ASP A 163 -3.51 -5.45 16.57
CA ASP A 163 -2.84 -4.85 17.73
C ASP A 163 -1.50 -5.53 18.07
N ALA A 164 -1.36 -6.82 17.74
CA ALA A 164 -0.11 -7.55 17.96
C ALA A 164 1.03 -7.08 17.04
N LEU A 165 0.70 -6.42 15.93
CA LEU A 165 1.66 -5.93 14.94
C LEU A 165 1.92 -4.41 15.07
N ILE A 166 1.11 -3.70 15.86
CA ILE A 166 1.19 -2.25 16.00
C ILE A 166 2.12 -1.92 17.19
N SER A 167 3.08 -1.03 16.95
CA SER A 167 3.92 -0.51 18.03
C SER A 167 3.10 0.32 19.02
N ALA A 168 3.38 0.18 20.32
CA ALA A 168 2.67 0.93 21.35
C ALA A 168 2.74 2.44 21.09
N GLY A 169 1.57 3.07 21.02
CA GLY A 169 1.45 4.53 20.80
C GLY A 169 1.53 4.95 19.32
N SER A 170 1.59 4.02 18.34
CA SER A 170 1.47 4.35 16.93
C SER A 170 0.03 4.12 16.44
N THR A 171 -0.40 4.98 15.53
CA THR A 171 -1.69 4.84 14.82
C THR A 171 -1.37 4.65 13.35
N PRO A 172 -1.47 3.40 12.82
CA PRO A 172 -1.19 3.14 11.42
C PRO A 172 -2.19 3.88 10.53
N THR A 173 -1.68 4.77 9.70
CA THR A 173 -2.49 5.48 8.70
C THR A 173 -1.81 5.47 7.36
N VAL A 174 -2.60 5.47 6.30
CA VAL A 174 -2.11 5.61 4.93
C VAL A 174 -2.63 6.91 4.32
N VAL A 175 -1.78 7.63 3.61
CA VAL A 175 -2.19 8.82 2.85
C VAL A 175 -2.13 8.54 1.35
N ALA A 176 -3.07 9.14 0.61
CA ALA A 176 -2.97 9.27 -0.84
C ALA A 176 -2.68 10.73 -1.20
N ILE A 177 -1.72 10.91 -2.09
CA ILE A 177 -1.32 12.23 -2.56
C ILE A 177 -1.63 12.30 -4.06
N ASP A 178 -2.53 13.19 -4.44
CA ASP A 178 -2.86 13.48 -5.83
C ASP A 178 -2.48 14.91 -6.17
N ILE A 179 -1.58 15.07 -7.16
CA ILE A 179 -1.00 16.36 -7.52
C ILE A 179 -1.36 16.66 -8.97
N GLN A 180 -2.10 17.72 -9.18
CA GLN A 180 -2.34 18.29 -10.52
C GLN A 180 -1.28 19.38 -10.78
N ALA A 181 -0.14 18.94 -11.25
CA ALA A 181 0.92 19.82 -11.71
C ALA A 181 1.15 19.54 -13.19
N ASP A 182 0.58 20.35 -14.06
CA ASP A 182 1.02 20.41 -15.44
C ASP A 182 2.41 21.05 -15.48
N PHE A 183 3.46 20.23 -15.36
CA PHE A 183 4.81 20.59 -15.81
C PHE A 183 4.87 20.55 -17.35
N VAL A 184 3.88 21.12 -18.03
CA VAL A 184 4.00 21.36 -19.45
C VAL A 184 5.01 22.47 -19.61
N GLU A 185 6.20 22.15 -20.18
CA GLU A 185 7.09 23.16 -20.74
C GLU A 185 6.24 24.20 -21.44
N PRO A 186 6.54 25.51 -21.32
CA PRO A 186 5.79 26.56 -22.00
C PRO A 186 5.98 26.41 -23.50
N SER A 187 5.34 25.43 -24.11
CA SER A 187 5.18 25.38 -25.54
C SER A 187 4.34 26.61 -25.91
N LYS A 188 4.87 27.44 -26.76
CA LYS A 188 4.53 28.77 -27.24
C LYS A 188 3.05 29.11 -27.53
N THR A 189 2.08 28.46 -26.90
CA THR A 189 0.66 28.70 -27.13
C THR A 189 -0.14 28.65 -25.83
N LYS A 190 -0.47 29.84 -25.33
CA LYS A 190 -1.42 30.17 -24.27
C LYS A 190 -1.06 29.67 -22.89
N SER A 191 -0.53 30.58 -22.07
CA SER A 191 -0.49 30.52 -20.61
C SER A 191 -1.82 29.97 -20.06
N SER A 192 -1.85 28.68 -19.67
CA SER A 192 -2.97 28.15 -18.89
C SER A 192 -2.87 28.80 -17.50
N LYS A 193 -3.86 29.59 -17.15
CA LYS A 193 -3.98 30.29 -15.86
C LYS A 193 -4.55 29.32 -14.77
N GLN A 194 -4.38 28.01 -14.93
CA GLN A 194 -4.92 27.07 -13.94
C GLN A 194 -4.04 27.10 -12.68
N PRO A 195 -4.63 27.15 -11.49
CA PRO A 195 -3.89 27.07 -10.24
C PRO A 195 -3.19 25.71 -10.10
N LEU A 196 -2.11 25.67 -9.33
CA LEU A 196 -1.53 24.41 -8.87
C LEU A 196 -2.41 23.85 -7.76
N GLN A 197 -2.76 22.58 -7.85
CA GLN A 197 -3.61 21.92 -6.87
C GLN A 197 -3.02 20.58 -6.45
N ALA A 198 -3.22 20.24 -5.17
CA ALA A 198 -2.99 18.92 -4.64
C ALA A 198 -4.11 18.54 -3.68
N ALA A 199 -4.41 17.25 -3.60
CA ALA A 199 -5.23 16.70 -2.53
C ALA A 199 -4.42 15.69 -1.74
N ILE A 200 -4.54 15.77 -0.42
CA ILE A 200 -3.96 14.82 0.51
C ILE A 200 -5.12 14.22 1.29
N SER A 201 -5.31 12.93 1.13
CA SER A 201 -6.33 12.18 1.85
C SER A 201 -5.68 11.17 2.78
N GLN A 202 -6.20 10.99 3.98
CA GLN A 202 -5.72 10.06 5.00
C GLN A 202 -6.80 9.04 5.32
N LEU A 203 -6.43 7.79 5.39
CA LEU A 203 -7.28 6.69 5.84
C LEU A 203 -6.75 6.11 7.15
N ASP A 204 -7.57 6.16 8.18
CA ASP A 204 -7.42 5.40 9.42
C ASP A 204 -8.41 4.23 9.40
N LEU A 205 -7.87 3.03 9.17
CA LEU A 205 -8.70 1.80 9.10
C LEU A 205 -9.24 1.38 10.46
N ALA A 206 -8.53 1.68 11.55
CA ALA A 206 -8.94 1.32 12.90
C ALA A 206 -10.08 2.23 13.39
N ALA A 207 -9.96 3.54 13.16
CA ALA A 207 -11.01 4.50 13.47
C ALA A 207 -12.17 4.47 12.46
N GLY A 208 -11.94 3.92 11.26
CA GLY A 208 -12.95 3.89 10.19
C GLY A 208 -13.19 5.25 9.55
N THR A 209 -12.19 6.14 9.58
CA THR A 209 -12.28 7.51 9.08
C THR A 209 -11.43 7.72 7.84
N LEU A 210 -11.99 8.48 6.90
CA LEU A 210 -11.31 8.97 5.71
C LEU A 210 -11.33 10.50 5.78
N THR A 211 -10.15 11.12 5.89
CA THR A 211 -10.01 12.58 5.97
C THR A 211 -9.36 13.09 4.70
N THR A 212 -9.81 14.21 4.16
CA THR A 212 -9.23 14.80 2.93
C THR A 212 -9.09 16.30 3.05
N GLN A 213 -8.00 16.82 2.50
CA GLN A 213 -7.76 18.25 2.34
C GLN A 213 -7.27 18.55 0.93
N THR A 214 -7.88 19.56 0.29
CA THR A 214 -7.44 20.08 -1.01
C THR A 214 -6.67 21.37 -0.80
N LEU A 215 -5.51 21.45 -1.46
CA LEU A 215 -4.63 22.61 -1.46
C LEU A 215 -4.67 23.26 -2.83
N THR A 216 -4.71 24.58 -2.86
CA THR A 216 -4.74 25.36 -4.10
C THR A 216 -3.81 26.56 -3.97
N VAL A 217 -2.89 26.69 -4.92
CA VAL A 217 -1.98 27.83 -5.02
C VAL A 217 -2.23 28.52 -6.34
N GLU A 218 -2.53 29.82 -6.28
CA GLU A 218 -2.65 30.65 -7.47
C GLU A 218 -1.35 30.63 -8.26
N ARG A 219 -1.44 30.51 -9.58
CA ARG A 219 -0.27 30.51 -10.44
C ARG A 219 0.34 31.91 -10.48
N LEU A 220 1.42 32.08 -9.74
CA LEU A 220 2.26 33.28 -9.78
C LEU A 220 3.01 33.38 -11.12
N ALA A 221 3.54 34.56 -11.42
CA ALA A 221 4.38 34.75 -12.63
C ALA A 221 5.64 33.87 -12.58
N ASP A 222 6.09 33.53 -11.39
CA ASP A 222 7.17 32.58 -11.09
C ASP A 222 6.58 31.21 -10.72
N HIS A 223 6.81 30.23 -11.58
CA HIS A 223 6.34 28.86 -11.41
C HIS A 223 7.02 28.18 -10.23
N ASP A 224 8.32 28.43 -10.04
CA ASP A 224 9.09 27.79 -8.97
C ASP A 224 8.61 28.28 -7.60
N ALA A 225 8.25 29.56 -7.48
CA ALA A 225 7.66 30.11 -6.26
C ALA A 225 6.29 29.48 -5.92
N ALA A 226 5.45 29.26 -6.93
CA ALA A 226 4.15 28.61 -6.73
C ALA A 226 4.31 27.15 -6.33
N SER A 227 5.24 26.40 -6.93
CA SER A 227 5.56 25.03 -6.55
C SER A 227 6.11 24.94 -5.14
N ALA A 228 7.04 25.80 -4.74
CA ALA A 228 7.58 25.87 -3.39
C ALA A 228 6.48 26.21 -2.35
N GLN A 229 5.54 27.08 -2.70
CA GLN A 229 4.40 27.38 -1.82
C GLN A 229 3.50 26.16 -1.64
N LEU A 230 3.18 25.42 -2.72
CA LEU A 230 2.38 24.20 -2.64
C LEU A 230 3.11 23.15 -1.80
N GLN A 231 4.40 22.93 -2.00
CA GLN A 231 5.24 22.04 -1.20
C GLN A 231 5.17 22.37 0.29
N THR A 232 5.28 23.64 0.66
CA THR A 232 5.18 24.09 2.05
C THR A 232 3.81 23.77 2.67
N GLN A 233 2.73 23.99 1.92
CA GLN A 233 1.39 23.66 2.36
C GLN A 233 1.21 22.13 2.51
N MET A 234 1.71 21.35 1.55
CA MET A 234 1.67 19.89 1.60
C MET A 234 2.40 19.34 2.82
N LEU A 235 3.61 19.85 3.12
CA LEU A 235 4.37 19.43 4.30
C LEU A 235 3.62 19.73 5.61
N THR A 236 2.91 20.84 5.69
CA THR A 236 2.11 21.19 6.87
C THR A 236 1.00 20.16 7.10
N VAL A 237 0.31 19.74 6.05
CA VAL A 237 -0.74 18.70 6.13
C VAL A 237 -0.14 17.34 6.45
N LEU A 238 0.94 16.96 5.76
CA LEU A 238 1.62 15.67 5.95
C LEU A 238 2.23 15.54 7.35
N ALA A 239 2.80 16.61 7.90
CA ALA A 239 3.31 16.62 9.27
C ALA A 239 2.18 16.41 10.31
N ARG A 240 0.99 16.93 10.06
CA ARG A 240 -0.18 16.75 10.91
C ARG A 240 -0.78 15.34 10.78
N PHE A 241 -0.86 14.82 9.57
CA PHE A 241 -1.34 13.46 9.31
C PHE A 241 -0.37 12.39 9.79
N ALA A 242 0.93 12.69 9.83
CA ALA A 242 1.99 11.78 10.27
C ALA A 242 1.83 10.36 9.72
N PRO A 243 1.79 10.18 8.40
CA PRO A 243 1.43 8.90 7.79
C PRO A 243 2.48 7.83 8.06
N SER A 244 2.03 6.59 8.27
CA SER A 244 2.89 5.41 8.31
C SER A 244 3.27 4.95 6.90
N GLU A 245 2.49 5.34 5.90
CA GLU A 245 2.64 4.96 4.51
C GLU A 245 1.95 5.97 3.58
N ALA A 246 2.52 6.19 2.41
CA ALA A 246 1.94 7.07 1.40
C ALA A 246 1.75 6.31 0.08
N ILE A 247 0.65 6.55 -0.61
CA ILE A 247 0.42 6.08 -1.97
C ILE A 247 0.35 7.26 -2.93
N ILE A 248 0.88 7.06 -4.12
CA ILE A 248 0.89 8.05 -5.20
C ILE A 248 0.63 7.35 -6.54
N SER A 249 0.09 8.06 -7.52
CA SER A 249 -0.15 7.50 -8.85
C SER A 249 1.14 7.22 -9.60
N GLU A 250 1.24 6.08 -10.28
CA GLU A 250 2.27 5.87 -11.30
C GLU A 250 2.23 6.99 -12.35
N GLY A 251 3.40 7.48 -12.73
CA GLY A 251 3.52 8.54 -13.74
C GLY A 251 3.43 9.97 -13.19
N VAL A 252 3.41 10.15 -11.88
CA VAL A 252 3.69 11.44 -11.26
C VAL A 252 5.10 11.89 -11.65
N ASP A 253 5.28 13.20 -11.86
CA ASP A 253 6.57 13.77 -12.22
C ASP A 253 7.67 13.37 -11.23
N GLU A 254 8.82 12.94 -11.77
CA GLU A 254 9.94 12.44 -10.99
C GLU A 254 10.47 13.46 -9.96
N GLN A 255 10.33 14.75 -10.24
CA GLN A 255 10.75 15.81 -9.30
C GLN A 255 9.86 15.84 -8.06
N TRP A 256 8.54 15.65 -8.23
CA TRP A 256 7.61 15.55 -7.11
C TRP A 256 7.86 14.29 -6.29
N LEU A 257 8.10 13.17 -6.97
CA LEU A 257 8.38 11.89 -6.30
C LEU A 257 9.70 11.94 -5.52
N ALA A 258 10.76 12.49 -6.11
CA ALA A 258 12.05 12.66 -5.45
C ALA A 258 11.95 13.59 -4.24
N TRP A 259 11.20 14.69 -4.36
CA TRP A 259 10.96 15.61 -3.26
C TRP A 259 10.18 14.91 -2.12
N LEU A 260 9.07 14.22 -2.42
CA LEU A 260 8.31 13.48 -1.39
C LEU A 260 9.17 12.44 -0.68
N ARG A 261 10.02 11.72 -1.42
CA ARG A 261 10.97 10.74 -0.83
C ARG A 261 12.02 11.37 0.07
N SER A 262 12.36 12.65 -0.15
CA SER A 262 13.30 13.38 0.72
C SER A 262 12.67 13.92 1.99
N GLU A 263 11.36 14.19 1.97
CA GLU A 263 10.67 14.86 3.07
C GLU A 263 9.88 13.90 3.98
N LEU A 264 9.46 12.74 3.46
CA LEU A 264 8.66 11.80 4.22
C LEU A 264 9.50 10.64 4.78
N ASP A 265 9.37 10.43 6.07
CA ASP A 265 10.00 9.31 6.81
C ASP A 265 9.15 8.01 6.73
N CYS A 266 8.33 7.86 5.69
CA CYS A 266 7.51 6.68 5.49
C CYS A 266 7.70 6.08 4.10
N SER A 267 7.25 4.85 3.91
CA SER A 267 7.29 4.20 2.60
C SER A 267 6.34 4.90 1.63
N ILE A 268 6.80 5.16 0.40
CA ILE A 268 5.97 5.68 -0.69
C ILE A 268 5.79 4.58 -1.73
N ILE A 269 4.53 4.23 -1.97
CA ILE A 269 4.14 3.17 -2.90
C ILE A 269 3.49 3.81 -4.13
N GLU A 270 4.03 3.51 -5.29
CA GLU A 270 3.42 3.88 -6.57
C GLU A 270 2.35 2.85 -6.91
N VAL A 271 1.10 3.32 -7.07
CA VAL A 271 -0.04 2.48 -7.45
C VAL A 271 -0.49 2.81 -8.87
N ALA A 272 -1.23 1.91 -9.49
CA ALA A 272 -1.65 2.07 -10.88
C ALA A 272 -2.39 3.40 -11.10
N ALA A 273 -2.06 4.11 -12.18
CA ALA A 273 -2.70 5.39 -12.51
C ALA A 273 -4.24 5.28 -12.61
N ASN A 274 -4.76 4.09 -12.91
CA ASN A 274 -6.20 3.85 -12.96
C ASN A 274 -6.87 3.96 -11.58
N ASP A 275 -6.15 3.78 -10.49
CA ASP A 275 -6.68 3.87 -9.13
C ASP A 275 -6.98 5.33 -8.75
N PHE A 276 -6.29 6.29 -9.40
CA PHE A 276 -6.51 7.72 -9.29
C PHE A 276 -7.39 8.30 -10.42
N HIS A 277 -8.11 7.45 -11.18
CA HIS A 277 -8.87 7.92 -12.33
C HIS A 277 -10.22 8.52 -11.94
N PRO A 278 -10.56 9.74 -12.40
CA PRO A 278 -11.80 10.43 -12.02
C PRO A 278 -13.09 9.67 -12.36
N ASP A 279 -13.08 8.91 -13.46
CA ASP A 279 -14.28 8.18 -13.94
C ASP A 279 -14.77 7.12 -12.94
N HIS A 280 -13.89 6.59 -12.11
CA HIS A 280 -14.22 5.54 -11.13
C HIS A 280 -14.37 6.08 -9.72
N ALA A 281 -13.75 7.22 -9.41
CA ALA A 281 -13.68 7.78 -8.07
C ALA A 281 -15.08 8.01 -7.47
N GLY A 282 -15.97 8.65 -8.22
CA GLY A 282 -17.32 8.93 -7.75
C GLY A 282 -18.12 7.68 -7.42
N ALA A 283 -18.05 6.66 -8.27
CA ALA A 283 -18.75 5.39 -8.04
C ALA A 283 -18.22 4.66 -6.81
N THR A 284 -16.88 4.61 -6.63
CA THR A 284 -16.23 4.00 -5.48
C THR A 284 -16.64 4.65 -4.17
N LEU A 285 -16.69 5.99 -4.13
CA LEU A 285 -17.12 6.74 -2.94
C LEU A 285 -18.60 6.55 -2.64
N CYS A 286 -19.45 6.61 -3.66
CA CYS A 286 -20.89 6.37 -3.48
C CYS A 286 -21.16 4.95 -2.94
N GLU A 287 -20.46 3.95 -3.44
CA GLU A 287 -20.56 2.57 -2.96
C GLU A 287 -20.10 2.45 -1.51
N GLN A 288 -18.92 3.01 -1.18
CA GLN A 288 -18.32 2.91 0.15
C GLN A 288 -19.21 3.55 1.22
N PHE A 289 -19.67 4.77 0.97
CA PHE A 289 -20.48 5.54 1.93
C PHE A 289 -21.98 5.31 1.79
N GLN A 290 -22.41 4.41 0.90
CA GLN A 290 -23.80 4.04 0.66
C GLN A 290 -24.70 5.26 0.34
N VAL A 291 -24.16 6.20 -0.44
CA VAL A 291 -24.89 7.40 -0.89
C VAL A 291 -25.17 7.32 -2.39
N GLN A 292 -26.24 7.96 -2.84
CA GLN A 292 -26.58 7.98 -4.27
C GLN A 292 -25.79 9.03 -5.05
N ARG A 293 -25.31 10.08 -4.39
CA ARG A 293 -24.60 11.21 -5.00
C ARG A 293 -23.56 11.77 -4.05
N LEU A 294 -22.46 12.28 -4.63
CA LEU A 294 -21.36 12.88 -3.87
C LEU A 294 -21.73 14.20 -3.18
N ASP A 295 -22.80 14.86 -3.60
CA ASP A 295 -23.24 16.12 -2.98
C ASP A 295 -23.51 15.95 -1.48
N GLY A 296 -24.03 14.79 -1.07
CA GLY A 296 -24.27 14.46 0.33
C GLY A 296 -22.99 14.30 1.17
N LEU A 297 -21.87 14.07 0.51
CA LEU A 297 -20.55 13.96 1.15
C LEU A 297 -19.77 15.28 1.17
N GLY A 298 -20.27 16.32 0.48
CA GLY A 298 -19.58 17.62 0.39
C GLY A 298 -18.35 17.64 -0.52
N ILE A 299 -18.06 16.57 -1.25
CA ILE A 299 -16.83 16.39 -2.05
C ILE A 299 -17.06 16.59 -3.57
N SER A 300 -18.28 16.88 -3.99
CA SER A 300 -18.67 16.94 -5.42
C SER A 300 -17.86 17.95 -6.25
N GLY A 301 -17.38 19.02 -5.65
CA GLY A 301 -16.59 20.07 -6.30
C GLY A 301 -15.08 19.90 -6.23
N ALA A 302 -14.57 18.80 -5.68
CA ALA A 302 -13.14 18.58 -5.40
C ALA A 302 -12.62 17.30 -6.09
N PRO A 303 -12.35 17.31 -7.40
CA PRO A 303 -11.99 16.11 -8.16
C PRO A 303 -10.74 15.40 -7.62
N LEU A 304 -9.69 16.12 -7.24
CA LEU A 304 -8.47 15.52 -6.68
C LEU A 304 -8.72 14.86 -5.31
N ALA A 305 -9.60 15.43 -4.49
CA ALA A 305 -10.01 14.79 -3.24
C ALA A 305 -10.83 13.52 -3.50
N GLN A 306 -11.67 13.49 -4.56
CA GLN A 306 -12.40 12.29 -4.95
C GLN A 306 -11.45 11.18 -5.39
N THR A 307 -10.47 11.47 -6.24
CA THR A 307 -9.50 10.50 -6.77
C THR A 307 -8.60 9.96 -5.67
N SER A 308 -8.04 10.82 -4.82
CA SER A 308 -7.18 10.40 -3.70
C SER A 308 -7.94 9.56 -2.66
N CYS A 309 -9.19 9.94 -2.32
CA CYS A 309 -10.04 9.15 -1.42
C CYS A 309 -10.39 7.77 -2.02
N ALA A 310 -10.73 7.73 -3.32
CA ALA A 310 -11.06 6.48 -3.99
C ALA A 310 -9.85 5.55 -4.09
N ALA A 311 -8.66 6.10 -4.37
CA ALA A 311 -7.41 5.34 -4.39
C ALA A 311 -7.13 4.68 -3.03
N LEU A 312 -7.34 5.39 -1.90
CA LEU A 312 -7.21 4.83 -0.55
C LEU A 312 -8.18 3.68 -0.28
N ILE A 313 -9.44 3.84 -0.68
CA ILE A 313 -10.45 2.78 -0.53
C ILE A 313 -10.04 1.55 -1.35
N HIS A 314 -9.61 1.75 -2.59
CA HIS A 314 -9.17 0.68 -3.45
C HIS A 314 -7.95 -0.05 -2.87
N TYR A 315 -6.94 0.72 -2.46
CA TYR A 315 -5.73 0.20 -1.83
C TYR A 315 -6.03 -0.60 -0.56
N ALA A 316 -6.88 -0.08 0.32
CA ALA A 316 -7.25 -0.77 1.55
C ALA A 316 -8.05 -2.05 1.28
N ARG A 317 -8.97 -2.06 0.29
CA ARG A 317 -9.68 -3.26 -0.13
C ARG A 317 -8.73 -4.34 -0.68
N GLN A 318 -7.71 -3.92 -1.44
CA GLN A 318 -6.69 -4.84 -1.96
C GLN A 318 -5.80 -5.41 -0.86
N THR A 319 -5.30 -4.58 0.05
CA THR A 319 -4.42 -5.04 1.14
C THR A 319 -5.16 -5.90 2.15
N GLN A 320 -6.41 -5.55 2.49
CA GLN A 320 -7.24 -6.33 3.40
C GLN A 320 -7.88 -7.57 2.75
N GLN A 321 -7.80 -7.73 1.42
CA GLN A 321 -8.45 -8.80 0.66
C GLN A 321 -9.96 -8.93 0.94
N ARG A 322 -10.61 -7.83 1.34
CA ARG A 322 -12.04 -7.77 1.71
C ARG A 322 -12.59 -6.36 1.60
N GLN A 323 -13.91 -6.25 1.66
CA GLN A 323 -14.59 -4.97 1.84
C GLN A 323 -14.24 -4.37 3.22
N ILE A 324 -14.26 -3.05 3.30
CA ILE A 324 -13.91 -2.27 4.49
C ILE A 324 -15.12 -1.47 5.03
N PRO A 325 -16.22 -2.13 5.43
CA PRO A 325 -17.46 -1.47 5.83
C PRO A 325 -17.31 -0.59 7.08
N GLN A 326 -16.26 -0.79 7.87
CA GLN A 326 -15.94 0.05 9.02
C GLN A 326 -15.59 1.47 8.62
N VAL A 327 -15.07 1.70 7.41
CA VAL A 327 -14.77 3.04 6.89
C VAL A 327 -16.10 3.67 6.43
N ASN A 328 -16.71 4.43 7.29
CA ASN A 328 -18.05 5.01 7.09
C ASN A 328 -18.13 6.52 7.33
N GLN A 329 -17.03 7.15 7.70
CA GLN A 329 -16.95 8.57 7.95
C GLN A 329 -15.97 9.24 6.98
N LEU A 330 -16.45 10.26 6.25
CA LEU A 330 -15.64 11.15 5.43
C LEU A 330 -15.57 12.53 6.09
N ILE A 331 -14.36 13.02 6.30
CA ILE A 331 -14.08 14.33 6.89
C ILE A 331 -13.38 15.18 5.84
N ILE A 332 -13.94 16.35 5.53
CA ILE A 332 -13.32 17.32 4.65
C ILE A 332 -12.75 18.42 5.53
N GLU A 333 -11.43 18.60 5.45
CA GLU A 333 -10.75 19.65 6.18
C GLU A 333 -10.49 20.86 5.31
N HIS A 334 -10.64 22.03 5.88
CA HIS A 334 -10.30 23.30 5.26
C HIS A 334 -9.14 23.95 6.00
N SER A 335 -8.24 24.61 5.26
CA SER A 335 -7.07 25.29 5.87
C SER A 335 -7.46 26.31 6.92
N ASP A 336 -8.65 26.89 6.80
CA ASP A 336 -9.16 27.94 7.69
C ASP A 336 -9.69 27.40 9.04
N ASP A 337 -9.88 26.07 9.15
CA ASP A 337 -10.40 25.42 10.37
C ASP A 337 -9.31 25.29 11.46
N TYR A 338 -8.05 25.49 11.13
CA TYR A 338 -6.92 25.22 12.01
C TYR A 338 -5.94 26.40 12.09
N LEU A 339 -5.31 26.52 13.26
CA LEU A 339 -4.11 27.35 13.38
C LEU A 339 -2.95 26.62 12.68
N ILE A 340 -2.47 27.23 11.60
CA ILE A 340 -1.34 26.67 10.84
C ILE A 340 -0.06 26.88 11.63
N ILE A 341 0.56 25.80 12.08
CA ILE A 341 1.87 25.78 12.73
C ILE A 341 2.78 24.94 11.81
N ASP A 342 3.80 25.56 11.25
CA ASP A 342 4.76 24.87 10.40
C ASP A 342 5.54 23.79 11.17
N GLY A 343 6.09 22.78 10.45
CA GLY A 343 6.78 21.65 11.07
C GLY A 343 7.98 22.04 11.94
N GLY A 344 8.73 23.08 11.56
CA GLY A 344 9.84 23.60 12.37
C GLY A 344 9.35 24.21 13.68
N SER A 345 8.26 24.97 13.64
CA SER A 345 7.60 25.52 14.83
C SER A 345 7.04 24.43 15.72
N GLN A 346 6.40 23.38 15.16
CA GLN A 346 5.90 22.23 15.93
C GLN A 346 7.04 21.53 16.68
N GLN A 347 8.16 21.31 16.00
CA GLN A 347 9.35 20.68 16.58
C GLN A 347 9.99 21.57 17.66
N ASN A 348 10.17 22.86 17.39
CA ASN A 348 10.75 23.82 18.36
C ASN A 348 9.89 24.02 19.60
N LEU A 349 8.58 23.91 19.47
CA LEU A 349 7.62 23.96 20.59
C LEU A 349 7.48 22.61 21.30
N GLU A 350 8.17 21.57 20.83
CA GLU A 350 8.08 20.21 21.37
C GLU A 350 6.62 19.73 21.51
N LEU A 351 5.77 20.01 20.52
CA LEU A 351 4.34 19.71 20.62
C LEU A 351 4.09 18.21 20.70
N PHE A 352 4.66 17.44 19.79
CA PHE A 352 4.43 15.99 19.64
C PHE A 352 5.64 15.16 20.08
N THR A 353 6.84 15.59 19.72
CA THR A 353 8.08 14.88 20.01
C THR A 353 9.06 15.80 20.74
N PRO A 354 9.72 15.33 21.80
CA PRO A 354 10.75 16.13 22.47
C PRO A 354 12.01 16.21 21.59
N VAL A 355 12.70 17.35 21.64
CA VAL A 355 13.99 17.55 20.95
C VAL A 355 15.09 16.74 21.61
N SER A 356 15.02 16.54 22.92
CA SER A 356 15.99 15.74 23.66
C SER A 356 15.46 14.33 23.93
N SER A 357 16.34 13.32 23.89
CA SER A 357 15.97 11.91 24.12
C SER A 357 15.34 11.64 25.49
N ASN A 358 15.56 12.50 26.46
CA ASN A 358 14.97 12.44 27.81
C ASN A 358 13.92 13.54 28.05
N GLY A 359 13.52 14.26 27.01
CA GLY A 359 12.52 15.31 27.07
C GLY A 359 11.09 14.77 27.14
N THR A 360 10.15 15.69 27.39
CA THR A 360 8.72 15.39 27.45
C THR A 360 8.00 16.35 26.51
N SER A 361 7.23 15.84 25.57
CA SER A 361 6.46 16.69 24.65
C SER A 361 5.22 17.27 25.33
N LEU A 362 4.70 18.37 24.79
CA LEU A 362 3.48 18.99 25.31
C LEU A 362 2.31 18.00 25.31
N ILE A 363 2.15 17.26 24.21
CA ILE A 363 1.05 16.27 24.09
C ILE A 363 1.20 15.16 25.12
N SER A 364 2.41 14.68 25.41
CA SER A 364 2.62 13.62 26.38
C SER A 364 2.30 14.04 27.83
N VAL A 365 2.37 15.33 28.14
CA VAL A 365 1.96 15.88 29.43
C VAL A 365 0.43 16.01 29.53
N LEU A 366 -0.21 16.38 28.43
CA LEU A 366 -1.65 16.62 28.36
C LEU A 366 -2.48 15.38 28.10
N ASN A 367 -1.92 14.44 27.38
CA ASN A 367 -2.63 13.20 26.98
C ASN A 367 -2.77 12.26 28.17
N GLN A 368 -4.00 12.04 28.61
CA GLN A 368 -4.35 11.08 29.67
C GLN A 368 -5.16 9.89 29.12
N CYS A 369 -5.22 9.73 27.80
CA CYS A 369 -5.90 8.61 27.17
C CYS A 369 -5.17 7.30 27.52
N GLN A 370 -5.95 6.27 27.84
CA GLN A 370 -5.43 4.92 28.16
C GLN A 370 -5.42 3.99 26.94
N THR A 371 -6.02 4.43 25.85
CA THR A 371 -6.07 3.72 24.58
C THR A 371 -5.44 4.57 23.48
N PRO A 372 -4.83 3.97 22.46
CA PRO A 372 -4.48 4.68 21.24
C PRO A 372 -5.74 5.31 20.66
N MET A 373 -5.69 6.59 20.36
CA MET A 373 -6.79 7.26 19.65
C MET A 373 -6.48 7.31 18.20
#